data_e9ab2229b3eaae2083349458d667c2bd
#
_entry.id   e9ab2229b3eaae2083349458d667c2bd
#
_cell.length_a   1.000
_cell.length_b   1.000
_cell.length_c   1.000
_cell.angle_alpha   90.00
_cell.angle_beta   90.00
_cell.angle_gamma   90.00
#
_symmetry.space_group_name_H-M   'P 1'
#
loop_
_entity.id
_entity.type
_entity.pdbx_description
1 polymer ?
#
loop_
_entity_poly.entity_id
_entity_poly.type
_entity_poly.pdbx_seq_one_letter_code
_entity_poly.pdbx_strand_id
1 'polypeptide(L)'
;MCGLEQVKPAAPRHQELTNGQLQLPGSVVRLHQACNSNSPYTFVRILASQLGSVLDAPRHALLQLRLGILFSLATHGPRLPLLVIGTDLVLAHRLLRSALQLCPNPTVYSHLIPLSAVLARDTSGAHCLQAGQLQRAEDGVLYLGQLAALKSSVKQQVLSVVETGATTFPALPRCPPTQQPLAAALWATAEGSSTVIQKNIKDIESFCNVFGLVVHSEVDDETVMQHCLFSSYDDLHDSPKVSFEDLARLIDQVRYRKVTLTESCRSLLTGYFLASRRSRGSGSEVPQTALATLLRMAEAHARLALRQEAVEEDGVAACHFYETSLAAQVGYSHLEPPAFSFSSLGDIVGDVAKEDMEMFHRYCSVMIIMLSKHTPSSEVLNIT
;
A
#
# COMPACT_ATOMS: atom_id res chain seq x y z
N MET A 1 -14.85 35.09 -28.77
CA MET A 1 -14.09 33.87 -29.04
C MET A 1 -12.90 33.88 -28.09
N CYS A 2 -13.00 33.22 -26.94
CA CYS A 2 -11.89 33.11 -26.01
C CYS A 2 -11.14 31.83 -26.37
N GLY A 3 -9.91 32.03 -26.86
CA GLY A 3 -8.99 30.91 -27.08
C GLY A 3 -8.67 30.25 -25.73
N LEU A 4 -9.21 29.08 -25.53
CA LEU A 4 -8.68 28.14 -24.55
C LEU A 4 -7.32 27.70 -25.12
N GLU A 5 -6.23 28.35 -24.69
CA GLU A 5 -4.92 27.71 -24.77
C GLU A 5 -5.02 26.42 -23.98
N GLN A 6 -5.17 25.33 -24.71
CA GLN A 6 -4.98 23.99 -24.16
C GLN A 6 -3.57 23.96 -23.61
N VAL A 7 -3.45 24.01 -22.28
CA VAL A 7 -2.26 23.51 -21.61
C VAL A 7 -2.15 22.07 -22.09
N LYS A 8 -1.25 21.82 -23.04
CA LYS A 8 -0.92 20.47 -23.47
C LYS A 8 -0.56 19.71 -22.21
N PRO A 9 -1.28 18.63 -21.88
CA PRO A 9 -0.81 17.74 -20.84
C PRO A 9 0.61 17.35 -21.23
N ALA A 10 1.54 17.38 -20.28
CA ALA A 10 2.88 16.84 -20.49
C ALA A 10 2.68 15.49 -21.14
N ALA A 11 3.32 15.31 -22.33
CA ALA A 11 3.15 14.09 -23.10
C ALA A 11 3.33 12.91 -22.15
N PRO A 12 2.41 11.94 -22.13
CA PRO A 12 2.58 10.77 -21.31
C PRO A 12 3.95 10.18 -21.67
N ARG A 13 4.81 9.96 -20.69
CA ARG A 13 6.06 9.21 -20.83
C ARG A 13 5.78 7.73 -21.16
N HIS A 14 4.59 7.45 -21.65
CA HIS A 14 4.22 6.16 -22.21
C HIS A 14 4.89 6.02 -23.56
N GLN A 15 6.13 5.52 -23.56
CA GLN A 15 6.49 4.65 -24.64
C GLN A 15 5.43 3.54 -24.62
N GLU A 16 4.55 3.54 -25.62
CA GLU A 16 3.65 2.43 -25.88
C GLU A 16 4.49 1.16 -25.75
N LEU A 17 4.10 0.31 -24.79
CA LEU A 17 4.68 -1.02 -24.62
C LEU A 17 4.35 -1.83 -25.89
N THR A 18 5.15 -1.59 -26.94
CA THR A 18 5.14 -2.39 -28.14
C THR A 18 5.58 -3.79 -27.72
N ASN A 19 4.64 -4.72 -27.82
CA ASN A 19 4.80 -6.16 -27.65
C ASN A 19 4.74 -6.78 -26.25
N GLY A 20 4.06 -6.22 -25.27
CA GLY A 20 3.67 -6.99 -24.05
C GLY A 20 4.83 -7.57 -23.21
N GLN A 21 6.08 -7.40 -23.60
CA GLN A 21 7.25 -7.87 -22.85
C GLN A 21 7.74 -6.76 -21.92
N LEU A 22 7.76 -7.08 -20.63
CA LEU A 22 8.37 -6.24 -19.59
C LEU A 22 9.88 -6.13 -19.86
N GLN A 23 10.38 -4.92 -20.05
CA GLN A 23 11.83 -4.66 -20.09
C GLN A 23 12.34 -4.49 -18.65
N LEU A 24 12.41 -5.59 -17.92
CA LEU A 24 12.85 -5.58 -16.53
C LEU A 24 14.35 -5.27 -16.44
N PRO A 25 14.74 -4.46 -15.43
CA PRO A 25 16.16 -4.25 -15.12
C PRO A 25 16.86 -5.58 -14.80
N GLY A 26 18.12 -5.71 -15.22
CA GLY A 26 18.89 -6.95 -15.04
C GLY A 26 19.06 -7.36 -13.56
N SER A 27 19.11 -6.40 -12.63
CA SER A 27 19.16 -6.66 -11.19
C SER A 27 17.88 -7.32 -10.70
N VAL A 28 16.72 -6.85 -11.17
CA VAL A 28 15.39 -7.39 -10.84
C VAL A 28 15.22 -8.78 -11.40
N VAL A 29 15.66 -9.01 -12.66
CA VAL A 29 15.60 -10.35 -13.29
C VAL A 29 16.43 -11.36 -12.50
N ARG A 30 17.65 -10.99 -12.10
CA ARG A 30 18.52 -11.87 -11.29
C ARG A 30 17.88 -12.17 -9.94
N LEU A 31 17.31 -11.17 -9.26
CA LEU A 31 16.62 -11.36 -7.98
C LEU A 31 15.40 -12.28 -8.17
N HIS A 32 14.59 -12.05 -9.20
CA HIS A 32 13.42 -12.88 -9.48
C HIS A 32 13.81 -14.33 -9.77
N GLN A 33 14.87 -14.57 -10.56
CA GLN A 33 15.37 -15.91 -10.83
C GLN A 33 15.88 -16.59 -9.56
N ALA A 34 16.57 -15.87 -8.68
CA ALA A 34 17.03 -16.41 -7.41
C ALA A 34 15.89 -16.81 -6.47
N CYS A 35 14.77 -16.09 -6.50
CA CYS A 35 13.62 -16.34 -5.63
C CYS A 35 12.60 -17.33 -6.21
N ASN A 36 12.55 -17.49 -7.54
CA ASN A 36 11.44 -18.16 -8.25
C ASN A 36 11.33 -19.67 -7.98
N SER A 37 12.33 -20.30 -7.36
CA SER A 37 12.32 -21.73 -7.05
C SER A 37 11.63 -22.08 -5.71
N ASN A 38 11.34 -21.09 -4.87
CA ASN A 38 11.08 -21.34 -3.45
C ASN A 38 9.70 -20.90 -2.97
N SER A 39 9.29 -19.66 -3.25
CA SER A 39 7.98 -19.16 -2.81
C SER A 39 7.60 -17.90 -3.59
N PRO A 40 6.31 -17.71 -3.94
CA PRO A 40 5.83 -16.50 -4.60
C PRO A 40 5.95 -15.25 -3.72
N TYR A 41 6.05 -15.41 -2.39
CA TYR A 41 6.18 -14.29 -1.44
C TYR A 41 7.61 -13.79 -1.31
N THR A 42 8.57 -14.67 -1.38
CA THR A 42 10.01 -14.39 -1.14
C THR A 42 10.48 -13.23 -2.00
N PHE A 43 10.12 -13.22 -3.28
CA PHE A 43 10.50 -12.15 -4.19
C PHE A 43 9.95 -10.78 -3.75
N VAL A 44 8.65 -10.69 -3.47
CA VAL A 44 8.00 -9.42 -3.06
C VAL A 44 8.54 -8.95 -1.71
N ARG A 45 8.77 -9.86 -0.78
CA ARG A 45 9.33 -9.57 0.55
C ARG A 45 10.77 -9.04 0.47
N ILE A 46 11.62 -9.69 -0.32
CA ILE A 46 13.00 -9.22 -0.53
C ILE A 46 13.00 -7.89 -1.29
N LEU A 47 12.13 -7.72 -2.28
CA LEU A 47 11.96 -6.46 -2.97
C LEU A 47 11.56 -5.34 -1.99
N ALA A 48 10.66 -5.62 -1.07
CA ALA A 48 10.27 -4.67 -0.01
C ALA A 48 11.46 -4.32 0.90
N SER A 49 12.30 -5.28 1.26
CA SER A 49 13.50 -5.03 2.08
C SER A 49 14.52 -4.11 1.40
N GLN A 50 14.53 -4.06 0.06
CA GLN A 50 15.40 -3.15 -0.70
C GLN A 50 14.90 -1.69 -0.68
N LEU A 51 13.59 -1.47 -0.40
CA LEU A 51 13.04 -0.12 -0.31
C LEU A 51 13.66 0.63 0.87
N GLY A 52 14.30 1.76 0.60
CA GLY A 52 15.00 2.53 1.61
C GLY A 52 16.33 1.93 2.05
N SER A 53 17.00 1.15 1.20
CA SER A 53 18.34 0.60 1.45
C SER A 53 19.42 1.65 1.74
N VAL A 54 19.16 2.91 1.36
CA VAL A 54 20.01 4.08 1.68
C VAL A 54 19.82 4.54 3.14
N LEU A 55 18.71 4.14 3.78
CA LEU A 55 18.46 4.46 5.17
C LEU A 55 19.22 3.47 6.04
N ASP A 56 20.00 4.02 6.97
CA ASP A 56 20.69 3.22 7.99
C ASP A 56 19.65 2.68 9.00
N ALA A 57 19.04 1.57 8.65
CA ALA A 57 17.99 0.92 9.44
C ALA A 57 17.99 -0.59 9.16
N PRO A 58 17.64 -1.42 10.14
CA PRO A 58 17.52 -2.85 9.96
C PRO A 58 16.64 -3.20 8.76
N ARG A 59 17.06 -4.16 7.93
CA ARG A 59 16.32 -4.54 6.71
C ARG A 59 14.90 -5.02 7.00
N HIS A 60 14.73 -5.73 8.11
CA HIS A 60 13.44 -6.23 8.58
C HIS A 60 12.61 -5.15 9.32
N ALA A 61 13.28 -4.13 9.86
CA ALA A 61 12.57 -3.02 10.47
C ALA A 61 11.63 -2.37 9.45
N LEU A 62 10.43 -2.09 9.89
CA LEU A 62 9.38 -1.49 9.05
C LEU A 62 9.04 -2.31 7.78
N LEU A 63 9.25 -3.64 7.78
CA LEU A 63 8.93 -4.47 6.62
C LEU A 63 7.45 -4.33 6.20
N GLN A 64 6.54 -4.29 7.17
CA GLN A 64 5.11 -4.08 6.92
C GLN A 64 4.86 -2.72 6.23
N LEU A 65 5.55 -1.67 6.67
CA LEU A 65 5.46 -0.36 6.02
C LEU A 65 6.01 -0.40 4.59
N ARG A 66 7.13 -1.06 4.37
CA ARG A 66 7.73 -1.21 3.04
C ARG A 66 6.81 -1.98 2.09
N LEU A 67 6.19 -3.06 2.56
CA LEU A 67 5.17 -3.80 1.81
C LEU A 67 3.94 -2.94 1.50
N GLY A 68 3.41 -2.21 2.49
CA GLY A 68 2.29 -1.29 2.31
C GLY A 68 2.58 -0.21 1.27
N ILE A 69 3.79 0.36 1.28
CA ILE A 69 4.25 1.32 0.27
C ILE A 69 4.24 0.66 -1.12
N LEU A 70 4.84 -0.53 -1.27
CA LEU A 70 4.88 -1.23 -2.55
C LEU A 70 3.48 -1.56 -3.06
N PHE A 71 2.57 -2.03 -2.21
CA PHE A 71 1.18 -2.28 -2.60
C PHE A 71 0.48 -1.01 -3.06
N SER A 72 0.64 0.09 -2.33
CA SER A 72 0.07 1.38 -2.73
C SER A 72 0.62 1.85 -4.08
N LEU A 73 1.92 1.68 -4.34
CA LEU A 73 2.57 2.07 -5.60
C LEU A 73 2.20 1.17 -6.79
N ALA A 74 2.06 -0.13 -6.56
CA ALA A 74 1.75 -1.11 -7.61
C ALA A 74 0.25 -1.16 -7.98
N THR A 75 -0.60 -0.44 -7.26
CA THR A 75 -2.04 -0.40 -7.55
C THR A 75 -2.31 0.49 -8.76
N HIS A 76 -3.18 0.02 -9.67
CA HIS A 76 -3.68 0.77 -10.83
C HIS A 76 -5.16 1.14 -10.64
N GLY A 77 -5.58 2.29 -11.19
CA GLY A 77 -6.93 2.80 -11.02
C GLY A 77 -7.13 3.46 -9.64
N PRO A 78 -8.19 3.13 -8.90
CA PRO A 78 -8.38 3.64 -7.55
C PRO A 78 -7.25 3.15 -6.65
N ARG A 79 -6.38 4.08 -6.25
CA ARG A 79 -5.15 3.76 -5.52
C ARG A 79 -5.45 3.42 -4.07
N LEU A 80 -4.61 2.58 -3.47
CA LEU A 80 -4.70 2.24 -2.06
C LEU A 80 -4.10 3.37 -1.22
N PRO A 81 -4.90 4.05 -0.40
CA PRO A 81 -4.41 5.05 0.54
C PRO A 81 -3.68 4.35 1.71
N LEU A 82 -2.59 4.96 2.18
CA LEU A 82 -1.72 4.42 3.22
C LEU A 82 -1.71 5.34 4.44
N LEU A 83 -2.05 4.80 5.60
CA LEU A 83 -1.93 5.46 6.90
C LEU A 83 -0.87 4.74 7.73
N VAL A 84 0.10 5.48 8.24
CA VAL A 84 1.15 4.97 9.10
C VAL A 84 0.95 5.50 10.51
N ILE A 85 0.87 4.60 11.48
CA ILE A 85 0.66 4.94 12.89
C ILE A 85 1.87 4.47 13.69
N GLY A 86 2.35 5.28 14.61
CA GLY A 86 3.47 4.92 15.48
C GLY A 86 3.76 5.98 16.52
N THR A 87 4.56 5.62 17.52
CA THR A 87 5.03 6.54 18.56
C THR A 87 6.23 7.34 18.07
N ASP A 88 7.16 6.69 17.38
CA ASP A 88 8.28 7.35 16.68
C ASP A 88 8.11 7.18 15.16
N LEU A 89 7.82 8.29 14.50
CA LEU A 89 7.58 8.33 13.06
C LEU A 89 8.78 8.85 12.26
N VAL A 90 9.91 9.14 12.89
CA VAL A 90 11.08 9.74 12.20
C VAL A 90 11.57 8.86 11.06
N LEU A 91 11.77 7.57 11.34
CA LEU A 91 12.22 6.61 10.33
C LEU A 91 11.14 6.36 9.26
N ALA A 92 9.88 6.27 9.69
CA ALA A 92 8.75 6.14 8.76
C ALA A 92 8.64 7.34 7.82
N HIS A 93 8.79 8.57 8.32
CA HIS A 93 8.80 9.78 7.48
C HIS A 93 9.94 9.78 6.46
N ARG A 94 11.14 9.36 6.87
CA ARG A 94 12.28 9.25 5.95
C ARG A 94 12.02 8.23 4.86
N LEU A 95 11.47 7.06 5.22
CA LEU A 95 11.12 6.00 4.28
C LEU A 95 10.04 6.45 3.29
N LEU A 96 8.95 7.05 3.77
CA LEU A 96 7.88 7.58 2.92
C LEU A 96 8.39 8.65 1.95
N ARG A 97 9.24 9.57 2.41
CA ARG A 97 9.83 10.60 1.54
C ARG A 97 10.78 10.02 0.49
N SER A 98 11.57 9.01 0.85
CA SER A 98 12.39 8.28 -0.11
C SER A 98 11.51 7.58 -1.14
N ALA A 99 10.46 6.89 -0.70
CA ALA A 99 9.55 6.18 -1.58
C ALA A 99 8.74 7.10 -2.52
N LEU A 100 8.47 8.35 -2.13
CA LEU A 100 7.84 9.34 -3.01
C LEU A 100 8.62 9.54 -4.32
N GLN A 101 9.94 9.42 -4.29
CA GLN A 101 10.78 9.58 -5.48
C GLN A 101 10.61 8.45 -6.50
N LEU A 102 9.98 7.33 -6.10
CA LEU A 102 9.60 6.24 -7.02
C LEU A 102 8.36 6.58 -7.86
N CYS A 103 7.65 7.65 -7.52
CA CYS A 103 6.43 8.07 -8.20
C CYS A 103 6.74 9.07 -9.32
N PRO A 104 5.96 9.08 -10.42
CA PRO A 104 6.13 10.07 -11.49
C PRO A 104 5.74 11.48 -11.04
N ASN A 105 4.71 11.62 -10.19
CA ASN A 105 4.16 12.89 -9.72
C ASN A 105 4.11 12.94 -8.19
N PRO A 106 5.30 12.98 -7.52
CA PRO A 106 5.34 13.08 -6.07
C PRO A 106 4.88 14.47 -5.62
N THR A 107 3.89 14.51 -4.76
CA THR A 107 3.38 15.77 -4.21
C THR A 107 3.37 15.69 -2.69
N VAL A 108 3.91 16.73 -2.05
CA VAL A 108 3.84 16.89 -0.60
C VAL A 108 2.84 17.98 -0.28
N TYR A 109 1.96 17.71 0.66
CA TYR A 109 0.92 18.65 1.07
C TYR A 109 1.51 19.99 1.54
N SER A 110 0.91 21.07 1.06
CA SER A 110 1.25 22.44 1.44
C SER A 110 -0.02 23.21 1.83
N HIS A 111 0.04 23.94 2.91
CA HIS A 111 -1.06 24.80 3.35
C HIS A 111 -1.37 25.97 2.39
N LEU A 112 -0.45 26.26 1.47
CA LEU A 112 -0.58 27.37 0.52
C LEU A 112 -1.45 27.04 -0.70
N ILE A 113 -1.62 25.75 -0.98
CA ILE A 113 -2.33 25.28 -2.15
C ILE A 113 -3.58 24.51 -1.68
N PRO A 114 -4.76 24.76 -2.23
CA PRO A 114 -5.97 24.02 -1.86
C PRO A 114 -5.83 22.53 -2.17
N LEU A 115 -6.47 21.69 -1.37
CA LEU A 115 -6.44 20.23 -1.56
C LEU A 115 -7.14 19.83 -2.87
N SER A 116 -8.35 20.31 -3.07
CA SER A 116 -9.16 20.10 -4.29
C SER A 116 -9.10 21.32 -5.21
N ALA A 117 -9.51 21.15 -6.45
CA ALA A 117 -9.61 22.26 -7.40
C ALA A 117 -10.55 23.36 -6.90
N VAL A 118 -10.19 24.60 -7.12
CA VAL A 118 -10.95 25.78 -6.73
C VAL A 118 -11.19 26.70 -7.92
N LEU A 119 -12.29 27.45 -7.84
CA LEU A 119 -12.57 28.51 -8.80
C LEU A 119 -11.79 29.76 -8.40
N ALA A 120 -10.86 30.17 -9.22
CA ALA A 120 -10.11 31.40 -9.07
C ALA A 120 -10.57 32.47 -10.07
N ARG A 121 -10.24 33.72 -9.81
CA ARG A 121 -10.39 34.81 -10.79
C ARG A 121 -9.03 35.22 -11.30
N ASP A 122 -8.90 35.26 -12.59
CA ASP A 122 -7.72 35.79 -13.25
C ASP A 122 -7.63 37.34 -13.11
N THR A 123 -6.50 37.90 -13.40
CA THR A 123 -6.24 39.35 -13.44
C THR A 123 -7.19 40.10 -14.37
N SER A 124 -7.72 39.43 -15.38
CA SER A 124 -8.77 39.93 -16.28
C SER A 124 -10.19 39.86 -15.70
N GLY A 125 -10.38 39.34 -14.50
CA GLY A 125 -11.69 39.07 -13.88
C GLY A 125 -12.42 37.83 -14.39
N ALA A 126 -11.84 37.10 -15.33
CA ALA A 126 -12.40 35.84 -15.82
C ALA A 126 -12.27 34.73 -14.78
N HIS A 127 -13.29 33.85 -14.73
CA HIS A 127 -13.23 32.65 -13.87
C HIS A 127 -12.34 31.58 -14.51
N CYS A 128 -11.36 31.13 -13.77
CA CYS A 128 -10.50 30.02 -14.16
C CYS A 128 -10.52 28.92 -13.09
N LEU A 129 -10.34 27.68 -13.50
CA LEU A 129 -10.21 26.54 -12.59
C LEU A 129 -8.75 26.36 -12.22
N GLN A 130 -8.44 26.53 -10.94
CA GLN A 130 -7.10 26.27 -10.40
C GLN A 130 -7.03 24.85 -9.87
N ALA A 131 -6.08 24.06 -10.39
CA ALA A 131 -5.84 22.68 -9.94
C ALA A 131 -5.38 22.66 -8.49
N GLY A 132 -6.01 21.83 -7.68
CA GLY A 132 -5.59 21.53 -6.31
C GLY A 132 -4.46 20.50 -6.25
N GLN A 133 -4.05 20.17 -5.03
CA GLN A 133 -2.94 19.22 -4.82
C GLN A 133 -3.30 17.80 -5.27
N LEU A 134 -4.57 17.37 -5.13
CA LEU A 134 -5.05 16.08 -5.60
C LEU A 134 -4.89 15.92 -7.12
N GLN A 135 -5.21 16.96 -7.89
CA GLN A 135 -5.07 16.95 -9.34
C GLN A 135 -3.58 16.99 -9.77
N ARG A 136 -2.74 17.67 -9.00
CA ARG A 136 -1.29 17.72 -9.27
C ARG A 136 -0.60 16.39 -8.99
N ALA A 137 -1.13 15.62 -8.03
CA ALA A 137 -0.64 14.29 -7.69
C ALA A 137 -1.25 13.18 -8.57
N GLU A 138 -1.95 13.53 -9.66
CA GLU A 138 -2.55 12.56 -10.57
C GLU A 138 -1.54 11.50 -10.99
N ASP A 139 -1.95 10.23 -10.96
CA ASP A 139 -1.09 9.05 -11.19
C ASP A 139 0.13 8.91 -10.26
N GLY A 140 0.22 9.70 -9.22
CA GLY A 140 1.27 9.69 -8.23
C GLY A 140 0.76 9.49 -6.81
N VAL A 141 1.47 10.13 -5.89
CA VAL A 141 1.19 10.11 -4.46
C VAL A 141 1.12 11.52 -3.92
N LEU A 142 0.08 11.81 -3.13
CA LEU A 142 0.01 13.00 -2.28
C LEU A 142 0.34 12.60 -0.83
N TYR A 143 1.48 13.01 -0.35
CA TYR A 143 1.90 12.83 1.03
C TYR A 143 1.38 13.98 1.90
N LEU A 144 0.41 13.68 2.77
CA LEU A 144 -0.26 14.65 3.64
C LEU A 144 0.59 15.04 4.86
N GLY A 145 1.59 14.22 5.20
CA GLY A 145 2.35 14.36 6.45
C GLY A 145 1.53 13.91 7.66
N GLN A 146 1.77 14.53 8.80
CA GLN A 146 1.15 14.19 10.06
C GLN A 146 -0.30 14.70 10.12
N LEU A 147 -1.28 13.82 10.37
CA LEU A 147 -2.70 14.17 10.42
C LEU A 147 -3.00 15.23 11.48
N ALA A 148 -2.28 15.22 12.61
CA ALA A 148 -2.48 16.21 13.68
C ALA A 148 -2.20 17.64 13.21
N ALA A 149 -1.29 17.83 12.26
CA ALA A 149 -0.94 19.14 11.72
C ALA A 149 -1.95 19.68 10.70
N LEU A 150 -2.89 18.85 10.23
CA LEU A 150 -3.90 19.27 9.26
C LEU A 150 -5.05 20.02 9.94
N LYS A 151 -5.54 21.06 9.27
CA LYS A 151 -6.77 21.78 9.69
C LYS A 151 -7.97 20.83 9.62
N SER A 152 -8.94 21.01 10.53
CA SER A 152 -10.16 20.18 10.59
C SER A 152 -10.93 20.11 9.26
N SER A 153 -11.02 21.22 8.54
CA SER A 153 -11.67 21.26 7.21
C SER A 153 -10.94 20.41 6.17
N VAL A 154 -9.60 20.37 6.22
CA VAL A 154 -8.79 19.53 5.32
C VAL A 154 -8.93 18.06 5.69
N LYS A 155 -8.95 17.72 6.99
CA LYS A 155 -9.21 16.36 7.47
C LYS A 155 -10.53 15.82 6.93
N GLN A 156 -11.60 16.61 7.03
CA GLN A 156 -12.93 16.24 6.51
C GLN A 156 -12.92 16.05 4.98
N GLN A 157 -12.24 16.92 4.24
CA GLN A 157 -12.09 16.77 2.79
C GLN A 157 -11.32 15.49 2.44
N VAL A 158 -10.23 15.18 3.14
CA VAL A 158 -9.45 13.94 2.94
C VAL A 158 -10.34 12.71 3.18
N LEU A 159 -11.06 12.65 4.29
CA LEU A 159 -11.97 11.56 4.60
C LEU A 159 -13.02 11.39 3.49
N SER A 160 -13.68 12.48 3.09
CA SER A 160 -14.69 12.44 2.03
C SER A 160 -14.12 11.96 0.69
N VAL A 161 -12.93 12.43 0.31
CA VAL A 161 -12.28 12.04 -0.96
C VAL A 161 -11.85 10.57 -0.95
N VAL A 162 -11.33 10.08 0.17
CA VAL A 162 -10.92 8.66 0.28
C VAL A 162 -12.15 7.76 0.31
N GLU A 163 -13.19 8.13 1.04
CA GLU A 163 -14.43 7.37 1.17
C GLU A 163 -15.18 7.27 -0.16
N THR A 164 -15.32 8.39 -0.87
CA THR A 164 -16.03 8.43 -2.16
C THR A 164 -15.16 7.91 -3.31
N GLY A 165 -13.85 7.88 -3.15
CA GLY A 165 -12.91 7.56 -4.23
C GLY A 165 -12.94 8.58 -5.38
N ALA A 166 -13.44 9.79 -5.14
CA ALA A 166 -13.62 10.82 -6.16
C ALA A 166 -13.26 12.22 -5.65
N THR A 167 -12.82 13.06 -6.57
CA THR A 167 -12.59 14.49 -6.34
C THR A 167 -13.69 15.31 -7.02
N THR A 168 -14.17 16.35 -6.36
CA THR A 168 -15.21 17.22 -6.90
C THR A 168 -14.59 18.50 -7.46
N PHE A 169 -14.94 18.85 -8.68
CA PHE A 169 -14.63 20.13 -9.29
C PHE A 169 -15.78 21.11 -9.02
N PRO A 170 -15.47 22.35 -8.64
CA PRO A 170 -16.50 23.35 -8.41
C PRO A 170 -17.29 23.66 -9.69
N ALA A 171 -18.55 24.03 -9.53
CA ALA A 171 -19.39 24.46 -10.64
C ALA A 171 -18.79 25.70 -11.34
N LEU A 172 -18.69 25.65 -12.66
CA LEU A 172 -18.38 26.80 -13.50
C LEU A 172 -19.67 27.47 -13.97
N PRO A 173 -19.65 28.75 -14.33
CA PRO A 173 -20.80 29.38 -14.99
C PRO A 173 -21.21 28.56 -16.22
N ARG A 174 -22.38 27.94 -16.18
CA ARG A 174 -22.97 27.06 -17.20
C ARG A 174 -22.50 25.59 -17.19
N CYS A 175 -21.66 25.14 -16.19
CA CYS A 175 -21.31 23.74 -16.02
C CYS A 175 -21.58 23.32 -14.57
N PRO A 176 -22.34 22.24 -14.34
CA PRO A 176 -22.56 21.72 -13.00
C PRO A 176 -21.25 21.23 -12.37
N PRO A 177 -21.21 21.05 -11.05
CA PRO A 177 -20.05 20.43 -10.40
C PRO A 177 -19.86 19.01 -10.97
N THR A 178 -18.62 18.67 -11.27
CA THR A 178 -18.26 17.36 -11.85
C THR A 178 -17.43 16.56 -10.86
N GLN A 179 -17.66 15.27 -10.81
CA GLN A 179 -16.82 14.36 -10.03
C GLN A 179 -15.87 13.58 -10.96
N GLN A 180 -14.63 13.46 -10.54
CA GLN A 180 -13.65 12.61 -11.21
C GLN A 180 -13.12 11.56 -10.23
N PRO A 181 -12.84 10.32 -10.68
CA PRO A 181 -12.19 9.32 -9.85
C PRO A 181 -10.87 9.84 -9.29
N LEU A 182 -10.57 9.46 -8.05
CA LEU A 182 -9.29 9.79 -7.42
C LEU A 182 -8.19 8.96 -8.04
N ALA A 183 -7.30 9.60 -8.80
CA ALA A 183 -6.18 8.94 -9.43
C ALA A 183 -4.88 8.98 -8.59
N ALA A 184 -4.86 9.73 -7.48
CA ALA A 184 -3.72 9.85 -6.58
C ALA A 184 -3.82 8.89 -5.39
N ALA A 185 -2.71 8.29 -4.96
CA ALA A 185 -2.63 7.66 -3.66
C ALA A 185 -2.45 8.73 -2.57
N LEU A 186 -3.14 8.58 -1.44
CA LEU A 186 -2.99 9.46 -0.29
C LEU A 186 -2.18 8.75 0.79
N TRP A 187 -1.07 9.33 1.19
CA TRP A 187 -0.25 8.84 2.29
C TRP A 187 -0.30 9.81 3.46
N ALA A 188 -0.52 9.29 4.65
CA ALA A 188 -0.58 10.07 5.88
C ALA A 188 0.13 9.36 7.03
N THR A 189 0.49 10.12 8.05
CA THR A 189 1.04 9.60 9.30
C THR A 189 0.24 10.10 10.48
N ALA A 190 0.13 9.31 11.54
CA ALA A 190 -0.52 9.68 12.78
C ALA A 190 0.28 9.20 13.98
N GLU A 191 0.45 10.04 14.98
CA GLU A 191 1.04 9.61 16.25
C GLU A 191 0.02 8.81 17.05
N GLY A 192 0.42 7.64 17.52
CA GLY A 192 -0.39 6.78 18.36
C GLY A 192 0.32 5.46 18.63
N SER A 193 0.06 4.87 19.78
CA SER A 193 0.45 3.50 20.10
C SER A 193 -0.78 2.61 19.96
N SER A 194 -0.59 1.33 19.65
CA SER A 194 -1.67 0.33 19.61
C SER A 194 -2.53 0.31 20.89
N THR A 195 -1.92 0.65 22.04
CA THR A 195 -2.61 0.75 23.33
C THR A 195 -3.34 2.09 23.54
N VAL A 196 -2.96 3.16 22.84
CA VAL A 196 -3.50 4.52 22.99
C VAL A 196 -4.65 4.79 22.02
N ILE A 197 -4.70 4.07 20.88
CA ILE A 197 -5.83 4.16 19.94
C ILE A 197 -7.15 3.82 20.63
N GLN A 198 -7.13 2.94 21.64
CA GLN A 198 -8.32 2.58 22.41
C GLN A 198 -8.88 3.70 23.30
N LYS A 199 -8.16 4.79 23.58
CA LYS A 199 -8.59 5.76 24.61
C LYS A 199 -8.84 7.21 24.18
N ASN A 200 -8.24 7.75 23.12
CA ASN A 200 -8.23 9.21 22.95
C ASN A 200 -8.42 9.80 21.56
N ILE A 201 -8.57 9.03 20.46
CA ILE A 201 -8.49 9.67 19.15
C ILE A 201 -9.61 9.21 18.20
N LYS A 202 -10.82 9.71 18.42
CA LYS A 202 -11.96 9.56 17.48
C LYS A 202 -11.60 9.98 16.05
N ASP A 203 -10.70 10.95 15.90
CA ASP A 203 -10.22 11.41 14.59
C ASP A 203 -9.43 10.32 13.89
N ILE A 204 -8.49 9.63 14.57
CA ILE A 204 -7.66 8.57 13.95
C ILE A 204 -8.51 7.35 13.60
N GLU A 205 -9.44 6.96 14.44
CA GLU A 205 -10.37 5.87 14.19
C GLU A 205 -11.13 6.06 12.88
N SER A 206 -11.63 7.29 12.63
CA SER A 206 -12.31 7.62 11.39
C SER A 206 -11.38 7.44 10.17
N PHE A 207 -10.11 7.80 10.29
CA PHE A 207 -9.12 7.58 9.24
C PHE A 207 -8.79 6.10 9.05
N CYS A 208 -8.64 5.33 10.13
CA CYS A 208 -8.41 3.87 10.06
C CYS A 208 -9.53 3.15 9.30
N ASN A 209 -10.76 3.56 9.49
CA ASN A 209 -11.92 2.96 8.84
C ASN A 209 -12.02 3.26 7.33
N VAL A 210 -11.42 4.37 6.90
CA VAL A 210 -11.49 4.85 5.51
C VAL A 210 -10.24 4.51 4.72
N PHE A 211 -9.06 4.56 5.37
CA PHE A 211 -7.79 4.20 4.71
C PHE A 211 -7.69 2.69 4.52
N GLY A 212 -7.41 2.26 3.30
CA GLY A 212 -7.36 0.83 2.96
C GLY A 212 -6.14 0.12 3.55
N LEU A 213 -4.99 0.80 3.64
CA LEU A 213 -3.77 0.27 4.23
C LEU A 213 -3.45 1.06 5.49
N VAL A 214 -3.53 0.41 6.64
CA VAL A 214 -3.10 0.98 7.93
C VAL A 214 -1.95 0.15 8.44
N VAL A 215 -0.81 0.78 8.68
CA VAL A 215 0.42 0.10 9.09
C VAL A 215 0.94 0.72 10.37
N HIS A 216 1.36 -0.12 11.30
CA HIS A 216 2.05 0.31 12.50
C HIS A 216 3.56 0.32 12.27
N SER A 217 4.19 1.42 12.66
CA SER A 217 5.61 1.70 12.47
C SER A 217 6.30 1.72 13.85
N GLU A 218 6.29 0.57 14.51
CA GLU A 218 7.04 0.40 15.75
C GLU A 218 8.27 -0.44 15.45
N VAL A 219 9.43 0.03 15.91
CA VAL A 219 10.69 -0.71 15.86
C VAL A 219 11.13 -0.88 17.30
N ASP A 220 11.39 -2.11 17.71
CA ASP A 220 11.86 -2.38 19.07
C ASP A 220 13.31 -1.92 19.25
N ASP A 221 13.63 -1.46 20.45
CA ASP A 221 14.98 -0.98 20.79
C ASP A 221 16.05 -2.07 20.66
N GLU A 222 15.69 -3.33 20.87
CA GLU A 222 16.59 -4.46 20.74
C GLU A 222 17.03 -4.66 19.29
N THR A 223 16.09 -4.58 18.36
CA THR A 223 16.35 -4.64 16.92
C THR A 223 17.27 -3.50 16.45
N VAL A 224 17.02 -2.28 16.94
CA VAL A 224 17.87 -1.12 16.64
C VAL A 224 19.28 -1.33 17.22
N MET A 225 19.40 -1.77 18.46
CA MET A 225 20.67 -2.02 19.12
C MET A 225 21.46 -3.12 18.40
N GLN A 226 20.82 -4.24 18.03
CA GLN A 226 21.43 -5.31 17.26
C GLN A 226 21.95 -4.80 15.92
N HIS A 227 21.16 -3.99 15.22
CA HIS A 227 21.60 -3.40 13.95
C HIS A 227 22.84 -2.51 14.15
N CYS A 228 22.84 -1.64 15.13
CA CYS A 228 23.99 -0.77 15.42
C CYS A 228 25.28 -1.57 15.76
N LEU A 229 25.13 -2.73 16.43
CA LEU A 229 26.26 -3.58 16.79
C LEU A 229 26.78 -4.39 15.58
N PHE A 230 25.92 -4.82 14.68
CA PHE A 230 26.25 -5.77 13.62
C PHE A 230 26.21 -5.18 12.21
N SER A 231 25.85 -3.91 12.03
CA SER A 231 25.75 -3.26 10.71
C SER A 231 27.03 -3.38 9.87
N SER A 232 28.20 -3.42 10.52
CA SER A 232 29.49 -3.60 9.83
C SER A 232 29.68 -5.00 9.23
N TYR A 233 28.91 -5.99 9.66
CA TYR A 233 28.96 -7.36 9.14
C TYR A 233 27.97 -7.60 7.99
N ASP A 234 26.90 -6.83 7.91
CA ASP A 234 25.86 -6.96 6.86
C ASP A 234 26.38 -6.61 5.45
N ASP A 235 27.45 -5.82 5.35
CA ASP A 235 28.08 -5.48 4.06
C ASP A 235 28.87 -6.63 3.43
N LEU A 236 29.13 -7.70 4.15
CA LEU A 236 29.91 -8.85 3.68
C LEU A 236 29.09 -9.88 2.90
N HIS A 237 27.77 -9.78 2.91
CA HIS A 237 26.91 -10.73 2.21
C HIS A 237 26.52 -10.25 0.81
N ASP A 238 26.86 -11.03 -0.18
CA ASP A 238 26.63 -10.80 -1.63
C ASP A 238 25.16 -11.06 -2.03
N SER A 239 24.21 -10.49 -1.27
CA SER A 239 22.80 -10.58 -1.62
C SER A 239 22.50 -9.71 -2.85
N PRO A 240 21.69 -10.19 -3.81
CA PRO A 240 21.38 -9.42 -5.01
C PRO A 240 20.71 -8.10 -4.62
N LYS A 241 21.44 -7.00 -4.82
CA LYS A 241 20.96 -5.64 -4.52
C LYS A 241 20.24 -5.09 -5.75
N VAL A 242 19.04 -4.55 -5.55
CA VAL A 242 18.30 -3.80 -6.57
C VAL A 242 18.56 -2.32 -6.32
N SER A 243 19.04 -1.61 -7.34
CA SER A 243 19.25 -0.17 -7.23
C SER A 243 17.92 0.57 -7.12
N PHE A 244 17.95 1.76 -6.54
CA PHE A 244 16.76 2.61 -6.42
C PHE A 244 16.16 2.94 -7.80
N GLU A 245 17.01 3.18 -8.81
CA GLU A 245 16.57 3.45 -10.18
C GLU A 245 15.91 2.22 -10.83
N ASP A 246 16.45 1.03 -10.59
CA ASP A 246 15.85 -0.21 -11.09
C ASP A 246 14.52 -0.51 -10.42
N LEU A 247 14.40 -0.20 -9.11
CA LEU A 247 13.14 -0.30 -8.40
C LEU A 247 12.10 0.70 -8.95
N ALA A 248 12.50 1.93 -9.25
CA ALA A 248 11.62 2.94 -9.84
C ALA A 248 11.12 2.49 -11.23
N ARG A 249 12.03 1.96 -12.08
CA ARG A 249 11.66 1.40 -13.40
C ARG A 249 10.70 0.21 -13.28
N LEU A 250 10.96 -0.68 -12.31
CA LEU A 250 10.06 -1.80 -12.04
C LEU A 250 8.66 -1.30 -11.66
N ILE A 251 8.55 -0.40 -10.68
CA ILE A 251 7.26 0.14 -10.22
C ILE A 251 6.52 0.81 -11.38
N ASP A 252 7.19 1.59 -12.21
CA ASP A 252 6.57 2.26 -13.36
C ASP A 252 6.01 1.26 -14.38
N GLN A 253 6.67 0.13 -14.59
CA GLN A 253 6.20 -0.90 -15.50
C GLN A 253 5.07 -1.77 -14.92
N VAL A 254 5.21 -2.21 -13.67
CA VAL A 254 4.25 -3.15 -13.08
C VAL A 254 2.90 -2.51 -12.77
N ARG A 255 2.87 -1.21 -12.43
CA ARG A 255 1.63 -0.51 -12.05
C ARG A 255 0.58 -0.47 -13.17
N TYR A 256 0.99 -0.44 -14.44
CA TYR A 256 0.06 -0.43 -15.59
C TYR A 256 -0.26 -1.82 -16.10
N ARG A 257 0.36 -2.86 -15.53
CA ARG A 257 0.10 -4.24 -15.93
C ARG A 257 -1.31 -4.64 -15.53
N LYS A 258 -2.08 -5.13 -16.48
CA LYS A 258 -3.38 -5.72 -16.20
C LYS A 258 -3.17 -7.08 -15.53
N VAL A 259 -3.84 -7.27 -14.40
CA VAL A 259 -3.88 -8.53 -13.66
C VAL A 259 -5.34 -8.93 -13.53
N THR A 260 -5.65 -10.19 -13.77
CA THR A 260 -6.98 -10.77 -13.57
C THR A 260 -6.99 -11.61 -12.31
N LEU A 261 -8.08 -11.53 -11.55
CA LEU A 261 -8.26 -12.36 -10.36
C LEU A 261 -8.83 -13.72 -10.79
N THR A 262 -8.19 -14.80 -10.35
CA THR A 262 -8.74 -16.15 -10.50
C THR A 262 -9.99 -16.32 -9.62
N GLU A 263 -10.89 -17.21 -9.98
CA GLU A 263 -12.11 -17.46 -9.21
C GLU A 263 -11.80 -18.02 -7.82
N SER A 264 -10.77 -18.85 -7.70
CA SER A 264 -10.28 -19.38 -6.42
C SER A 264 -9.80 -18.26 -5.50
N CYS A 265 -8.98 -17.34 -5.99
CA CYS A 265 -8.52 -16.18 -5.24
C CYS A 265 -9.70 -15.30 -4.79
N ARG A 266 -10.67 -15.06 -5.67
CA ARG A 266 -11.88 -14.28 -5.37
C ARG A 266 -12.70 -14.92 -4.27
N SER A 267 -12.97 -16.23 -4.38
CA SER A 267 -13.71 -17.00 -3.38
C SER A 267 -13.02 -16.98 -2.02
N LEU A 268 -11.69 -17.15 -2.00
CA LEU A 268 -10.88 -17.07 -0.78
C LEU A 268 -11.01 -15.71 -0.09
N LEU A 269 -10.84 -14.62 -0.83
CA LEU A 269 -10.92 -13.26 -0.28
C LEU A 269 -12.33 -12.91 0.21
N THR A 270 -13.36 -13.34 -0.52
CA THR A 270 -14.76 -13.16 -0.12
C THR A 270 -15.07 -13.97 1.12
N GLY A 271 -14.65 -15.24 1.17
CA GLY A 271 -14.79 -16.11 2.34
C GLY A 271 -14.13 -15.53 3.58
N TYR A 272 -12.87 -15.08 3.45
CA TYR A 272 -12.14 -14.41 4.53
C TYR A 272 -12.88 -13.16 5.04
N PHE A 273 -13.34 -12.30 4.14
CA PHE A 273 -14.07 -11.08 4.50
C PHE A 273 -15.35 -11.39 5.28
N LEU A 274 -16.15 -12.35 4.82
CA LEU A 274 -17.39 -12.75 5.48
C LEU A 274 -17.11 -13.40 6.84
N ALA A 275 -16.15 -14.30 6.91
CA ALA A 275 -15.75 -14.94 8.17
C ALA A 275 -15.21 -13.95 9.18
N SER A 276 -14.36 -13.02 8.74
CA SER A 276 -13.78 -11.96 9.57
C SER A 276 -14.86 -11.04 10.17
N ARG A 277 -15.87 -10.68 9.39
CA ARG A 277 -17.01 -9.88 9.88
C ARG A 277 -17.91 -10.65 10.85
N ARG A 278 -18.15 -11.93 10.59
CA ARG A 278 -18.98 -12.78 11.48
C ARG A 278 -18.30 -13.04 12.81
N SER A 279 -16.99 -13.29 12.80
CA SER A 279 -16.23 -13.58 14.02
C SER A 279 -16.11 -12.38 14.95
N ARG A 280 -16.09 -11.16 14.41
CA ARG A 280 -15.98 -9.90 15.18
C ARG A 280 -17.31 -9.30 15.60
N GLY A 281 -18.44 -9.91 15.22
CA GLY A 281 -19.79 -9.52 15.66
C GLY A 281 -20.39 -8.31 14.95
N SER A 282 -21.53 -7.82 15.46
CA SER A 282 -22.32 -6.76 14.81
C SER A 282 -21.72 -5.36 14.88
N GLY A 283 -20.75 -5.13 15.77
CA GLY A 283 -19.92 -3.91 15.80
C GLY A 283 -18.65 -4.05 14.94
N SER A 284 -18.74 -4.80 13.85
CA SER A 284 -17.61 -5.22 13.04
C SER A 284 -16.65 -4.07 12.74
N GLU A 285 -15.44 -4.19 13.24
CA GLU A 285 -14.28 -3.32 12.97
C GLU A 285 -13.74 -3.48 11.54
N VAL A 286 -14.30 -4.43 10.77
CA VAL A 286 -13.97 -4.64 9.35
C VAL A 286 -14.93 -3.82 8.49
N PRO A 287 -14.47 -2.71 7.88
CA PRO A 287 -15.31 -1.85 7.06
C PRO A 287 -15.78 -2.57 5.79
N GLN A 288 -16.87 -2.10 5.20
CA GLN A 288 -17.39 -2.67 3.94
C GLN A 288 -16.38 -2.53 2.79
N THR A 289 -15.56 -1.49 2.82
CA THR A 289 -14.50 -1.23 1.84
C THR A 289 -13.34 -2.23 1.91
N ALA A 290 -13.25 -3.02 2.98
CA ALA A 290 -12.16 -3.98 3.20
C ALA A 290 -12.05 -5.02 2.09
N LEU A 291 -13.18 -5.52 1.56
CA LEU A 291 -13.15 -6.47 0.44
C LEU A 291 -12.48 -5.86 -0.81
N ALA A 292 -12.84 -4.61 -1.15
CA ALA A 292 -12.20 -3.92 -2.27
C ALA A 292 -10.71 -3.69 -2.02
N THR A 293 -10.33 -3.42 -0.78
CA THR A 293 -8.92 -3.28 -0.38
C THR A 293 -8.17 -4.60 -0.53
N LEU A 294 -8.73 -5.71 -0.06
CA LEU A 294 -8.15 -7.05 -0.19
C LEU A 294 -7.95 -7.46 -1.65
N LEU A 295 -8.96 -7.25 -2.51
CA LEU A 295 -8.87 -7.53 -3.95
C LEU A 295 -7.74 -6.72 -4.60
N ARG A 296 -7.64 -5.42 -4.30
CA ARG A 296 -6.57 -4.55 -4.82
C ARG A 296 -5.19 -4.95 -4.30
N MET A 297 -5.08 -5.40 -3.03
CA MET A 297 -3.82 -5.89 -2.48
C MET A 297 -3.36 -7.18 -3.17
N ALA A 298 -4.27 -8.14 -3.40
CA ALA A 298 -3.95 -9.36 -4.14
C ALA A 298 -3.48 -9.06 -5.58
N GLU A 299 -4.19 -8.16 -6.28
CA GLU A 299 -3.75 -7.69 -7.60
C GLU A 299 -2.38 -6.99 -7.56
N ALA A 300 -2.13 -6.15 -6.55
CA ALA A 300 -0.85 -5.46 -6.40
C ALA A 300 0.28 -6.45 -6.10
N HIS A 301 0.03 -7.47 -5.26
CA HIS A 301 0.99 -8.54 -4.98
C HIS A 301 1.32 -9.33 -6.25
N ALA A 302 0.33 -9.74 -7.04
CA ALA A 302 0.53 -10.45 -8.30
C ALA A 302 1.32 -9.60 -9.32
N ARG A 303 1.04 -8.27 -9.40
CA ARG A 303 1.83 -7.34 -10.24
C ARG A 303 3.30 -7.29 -9.82
N LEU A 304 3.55 -7.14 -8.52
CA LEU A 304 4.91 -7.13 -7.96
C LEU A 304 5.61 -8.47 -8.17
N ALA A 305 4.89 -9.58 -8.04
CA ALA A 305 5.39 -10.93 -8.33
C ALA A 305 5.51 -11.23 -9.84
N LEU A 306 5.30 -10.22 -10.70
CA LEU A 306 5.42 -10.29 -12.16
C LEU A 306 4.44 -11.29 -12.82
N ARG A 307 3.31 -11.60 -12.18
CA ARG A 307 2.28 -12.50 -12.70
C ARG A 307 1.17 -11.73 -13.42
N GLN A 308 0.47 -12.38 -14.34
CA GLN A 308 -0.68 -11.81 -15.06
C GLN A 308 -2.02 -12.16 -14.39
N GLU A 309 -2.00 -13.18 -13.54
CA GLU A 309 -3.15 -13.65 -12.78
C GLU A 309 -2.82 -13.64 -11.30
N ALA A 310 -3.77 -13.14 -10.51
CA ALA A 310 -3.72 -13.21 -9.06
C ALA A 310 -4.32 -14.55 -8.63
N VAL A 311 -3.48 -15.40 -8.07
CA VAL A 311 -3.81 -16.75 -7.61
C VAL A 311 -4.10 -16.76 -6.10
N GLU A 312 -4.48 -17.90 -5.55
CA GLU A 312 -4.79 -18.03 -4.12
C GLU A 312 -3.69 -17.54 -3.19
N GLU A 313 -2.45 -17.77 -3.56
CA GLU A 313 -1.28 -17.33 -2.80
C GLU A 313 -1.24 -15.80 -2.66
N ASP A 314 -1.60 -15.06 -3.72
CA ASP A 314 -1.73 -13.60 -3.65
C ASP A 314 -2.87 -13.18 -2.72
N GLY A 315 -3.95 -13.95 -2.72
CA GLY A 315 -5.07 -13.78 -1.79
C GLY A 315 -4.65 -13.99 -0.34
N VAL A 316 -3.87 -15.05 -0.06
CA VAL A 316 -3.34 -15.31 1.28
C VAL A 316 -2.40 -14.21 1.73
N ALA A 317 -1.50 -13.74 0.85
CA ALA A 317 -0.61 -12.61 1.15
C ALA A 317 -1.39 -11.34 1.51
N ALA A 318 -2.46 -11.04 0.76
CA ALA A 318 -3.33 -9.92 1.04
C ALA A 318 -4.06 -10.06 2.38
N CYS A 319 -4.60 -11.24 2.68
CA CYS A 319 -5.26 -11.52 3.97
C CYS A 319 -4.28 -11.39 5.13
N HIS A 320 -3.07 -11.96 5.00
CA HIS A 320 -2.04 -11.88 6.03
C HIS A 320 -1.68 -10.42 6.33
N PHE A 321 -1.39 -9.62 5.30
CA PHE A 321 -1.05 -8.21 5.46
C PHE A 321 -2.20 -7.43 6.12
N TYR A 322 -3.44 -7.67 5.68
CA TYR A 322 -4.62 -7.01 6.20
C TYR A 322 -4.89 -7.40 7.67
N GLU A 323 -4.74 -8.68 8.02
CA GLU A 323 -4.93 -9.16 9.40
C GLU A 323 -3.86 -8.60 10.35
N THR A 324 -2.61 -8.49 9.90
CA THR A 324 -1.55 -7.82 10.66
C THR A 324 -1.91 -6.36 10.94
N SER A 325 -2.45 -5.67 9.95
CA SER A 325 -2.93 -4.30 10.08
C SER A 325 -4.10 -4.19 11.08
N LEU A 326 -5.08 -5.10 10.99
CA LEU A 326 -6.20 -5.15 11.92
C LEU A 326 -5.75 -5.48 13.34
N ALA A 327 -4.86 -6.45 13.51
CA ALA A 327 -4.33 -6.83 14.82
C ALA A 327 -3.68 -5.63 15.53
N ALA A 328 -2.95 -4.83 14.78
CA ALA A 328 -2.32 -3.63 15.30
C ALA A 328 -3.33 -2.52 15.67
N GLN A 329 -4.47 -2.43 14.98
CA GLN A 329 -5.54 -1.46 15.28
C GLN A 329 -6.40 -1.87 16.48
N VAL A 330 -6.74 -3.15 16.55
CA VAL A 330 -7.74 -3.70 17.49
C VAL A 330 -7.09 -4.34 18.72
N GLY A 331 -5.81 -4.66 18.63
CA GLY A 331 -5.04 -5.30 19.68
C GLY A 331 -5.16 -6.83 19.73
N TYR A 332 -5.90 -7.45 18.81
CA TYR A 332 -6.00 -8.91 18.69
C TYR A 332 -6.17 -9.33 17.23
N SER A 333 -5.75 -10.55 16.93
CA SER A 333 -5.95 -11.21 15.63
C SER A 333 -6.66 -12.53 15.81
N HIS A 334 -7.55 -12.86 14.88
CA HIS A 334 -8.16 -14.19 14.81
C HIS A 334 -7.27 -15.23 14.12
N LEU A 335 -6.30 -14.75 13.35
CA LEU A 335 -5.43 -15.61 12.55
C LEU A 335 -4.00 -15.66 13.11
N GLU A 336 -3.72 -14.96 14.22
CA GLU A 336 -2.39 -14.87 14.85
C GLU A 336 -1.27 -14.80 13.80
N PRO A 337 -1.15 -13.68 13.09
CA PRO A 337 -0.14 -13.57 12.05
C PRO A 337 1.24 -13.83 12.67
N PRO A 338 2.03 -14.75 12.10
CA PRO A 338 3.37 -15.03 12.63
C PRO A 338 4.23 -13.78 12.58
N ALA A 339 5.00 -13.55 13.62
CA ALA A 339 5.99 -12.48 13.62
C ALA A 339 7.05 -12.81 12.55
N PHE A 340 7.36 -11.84 11.70
CA PHE A 340 8.48 -11.99 10.78
C PHE A 340 9.78 -11.85 11.56
N SER A 341 10.59 -12.90 11.57
CA SER A 341 11.95 -12.87 12.09
C SER A 341 12.95 -13.10 10.96
N PHE A 342 13.96 -12.26 10.87
CA PHE A 342 15.12 -12.51 10.03
C PHE A 342 16.25 -12.95 10.97
N SER A 343 16.41 -14.25 11.14
CA SER A 343 17.35 -14.77 12.14
C SER A 343 18.68 -15.23 11.57
N SER A 344 18.99 -15.01 10.28
CA SER A 344 20.22 -15.58 9.74
C SER A 344 21.18 -14.59 9.12
N LEU A 345 22.44 -14.82 9.43
CA LEU A 345 23.64 -14.22 8.85
C LEU A 345 24.07 -14.89 7.53
N GLY A 346 23.22 -15.73 6.92
CA GLY A 346 23.58 -16.58 5.79
C GLY A 346 22.82 -16.28 4.48
N ASP A 347 22.34 -17.30 3.82
CA ASP A 347 21.59 -17.23 2.57
C ASP A 347 20.18 -16.60 2.79
N ILE A 348 20.12 -15.28 2.70
CA ILE A 348 18.89 -14.50 2.93
C ILE A 348 17.74 -15.02 2.06
N VAL A 349 18.00 -15.43 0.82
CA VAL A 349 16.96 -15.92 -0.09
C VAL A 349 16.44 -17.28 0.36
N GLY A 350 17.31 -18.20 0.73
CA GLY A 350 16.93 -19.54 1.17
C GLY A 350 16.19 -19.54 2.50
N ASP A 351 16.65 -18.73 3.46
CA ASP A 351 16.05 -18.66 4.79
C ASP A 351 14.70 -17.95 4.75
N VAL A 352 14.59 -16.81 4.03
CA VAL A 352 13.31 -16.12 3.81
C VAL A 352 12.31 -17.03 3.11
N ALA A 353 12.75 -17.82 2.12
CA ALA A 353 11.90 -18.77 1.43
C ALA A 353 11.35 -19.86 2.35
N LYS A 354 12.17 -20.37 3.25
CA LYS A 354 11.76 -21.38 4.24
C LYS A 354 10.71 -20.83 5.22
N GLU A 355 11.00 -19.67 5.79
CA GLU A 355 10.08 -18.98 6.69
C GLU A 355 8.75 -18.66 5.98
N ASP A 356 8.81 -18.17 4.74
CA ASP A 356 7.61 -17.83 3.95
C ASP A 356 6.76 -19.06 3.68
N MET A 357 7.37 -20.21 3.37
CA MET A 357 6.63 -21.47 3.14
C MET A 357 5.99 -22.00 4.41
N GLU A 358 6.71 -21.97 5.54
CA GLU A 358 6.15 -22.39 6.82
C GLU A 358 4.99 -21.48 7.25
N MET A 359 5.16 -20.17 7.07
CA MET A 359 4.12 -19.17 7.31
C MET A 359 2.89 -19.43 6.43
N PHE A 360 3.11 -19.65 5.13
CA PHE A 360 2.03 -19.91 4.17
C PHE A 360 1.22 -21.16 4.57
N HIS A 361 1.88 -22.27 4.84
CA HIS A 361 1.21 -23.50 5.25
C HIS A 361 0.41 -23.35 6.54
N ARG A 362 1.01 -22.68 7.54
CA ARG A 362 0.32 -22.37 8.80
C ARG A 362 -0.91 -21.49 8.55
N TYR A 363 -0.74 -20.44 7.77
CA TYR A 363 -1.81 -19.49 7.50
C TYR A 363 -2.95 -20.09 6.69
N CYS A 364 -2.64 -20.86 5.65
CA CYS A 364 -3.65 -21.63 4.91
C CYS A 364 -4.43 -22.58 5.82
N SER A 365 -3.75 -23.31 6.72
CA SER A 365 -4.41 -24.23 7.65
C SER A 365 -5.37 -23.48 8.59
N VAL A 366 -4.94 -22.35 9.14
CA VAL A 366 -5.78 -21.54 10.03
C VAL A 366 -6.96 -20.92 9.26
N MET A 367 -6.73 -20.44 8.04
CA MET A 367 -7.80 -19.91 7.18
C MET A 367 -8.84 -20.98 6.83
N ILE A 368 -8.43 -22.19 6.48
CA ILE A 368 -9.35 -23.29 6.20
C ILE A 368 -10.22 -23.57 7.43
N ILE A 369 -9.64 -23.63 8.63
CA ILE A 369 -10.39 -23.83 9.87
C ILE A 369 -11.37 -22.67 10.12
N MET A 370 -10.95 -21.44 9.92
CA MET A 370 -11.79 -20.26 10.09
C MET A 370 -12.97 -20.26 9.08
N LEU A 371 -12.70 -20.53 7.83
CA LEU A 371 -13.70 -20.61 6.77
C LEU A 371 -14.70 -21.74 7.06
N SER A 372 -14.24 -22.93 7.47
CA SER A 372 -15.13 -24.06 7.80
C SER A 372 -16.06 -23.81 8.97
N LYS A 373 -15.64 -22.99 9.94
CA LYS A 373 -16.47 -22.60 11.10
C LYS A 373 -17.52 -21.54 10.79
N HIS A 374 -17.25 -20.66 9.84
CA HIS A 374 -18.05 -19.45 9.62
C HIS A 374 -18.76 -19.39 8.27
N THR A 375 -18.51 -20.33 7.35
CA THR A 375 -19.26 -20.47 6.09
C THR A 375 -20.27 -21.60 6.19
N PRO A 376 -21.51 -21.44 5.69
CA PRO A 376 -22.46 -22.54 5.61
C PRO A 376 -21.94 -23.62 4.66
N SER A 377 -22.20 -24.89 5.00
CA SER A 377 -21.64 -26.09 4.38
C SER A 377 -21.82 -26.24 2.85
N SER A 378 -22.59 -25.37 2.21
CA SER A 378 -22.80 -25.37 0.76
C SER A 378 -21.73 -24.63 -0.04
N GLU A 379 -20.93 -23.79 0.59
CA GLU A 379 -19.89 -22.98 -0.10
C GLU A 379 -18.47 -23.51 0.10
N VAL A 380 -18.25 -24.40 1.06
CA VAL A 380 -16.92 -24.94 1.41
C VAL A 380 -16.41 -25.98 0.41
N LEU A 381 -17.28 -26.58 -0.40
CA LEU A 381 -16.95 -27.70 -1.29
C LEU A 381 -16.13 -27.33 -2.54
N ASN A 382 -15.84 -26.06 -2.76
CA ASN A 382 -15.08 -25.61 -3.94
C ASN A 382 -13.66 -25.10 -3.64
N ILE A 383 -13.16 -25.29 -2.39
CA ILE A 383 -11.84 -24.75 -1.97
C ILE A 383 -10.82 -25.87 -1.70
N THR A 384 -11.14 -27.13 -2.03
CA THR A 384 -10.17 -28.25 -1.89
C THR A 384 -9.61 -28.66 -3.23
#